data_ea93733861721278363477cdc809359d
#
_entry.id   ea93733861721278363477cdc809359d
#
_cell.length_a   1.000
_cell.length_b   1.000
_cell.length_c   1.000
_cell.angle_alpha   90.00
_cell.angle_beta   90.00
_cell.angle_gamma   90.00
#
_symmetry.space_group_name_H-M   'P 1'
#
loop_
_entity.id
_entity.type
_entity.pdbx_description
1 polymer ?
#
loop_
_entity_poly.entity_id
_entity_poly.type
_entity_poly.pdbx_seq_one_letter_code
_entity_poly.pdbx_strand_id
1 'polypeptide(L)'
;MENRILIVEDDDAVCRLMYEFLSRSGYEAITANSAEEAEKLLKKEEIHIILTDVRLPGTDGMTFTKNVKKQYNLDVIITTGYSSEYFYEDAINNGASDLIFKPIRLNELMLRINRVIRERSLINERERMIERLKKLSIRDPLTELYNSRHFYAQLEDEIGRSERYVHPLSLIFIDIDKFKGVNDTYGHMIGDQTLLLIAQKIRVSLRLQDTAYRFAGDEFTIILPETTAENARFVADRIQAEMDKESLVIRDKEIAKITLSMGIAEYQRNEEKEQFVHRADVTMYEAKKRGGNDIAVSPRLAVISNKLMVEPAAGKS
;
A
#
# COMPACT_ATOMS: atom_id res chain seq x y z
N MET A 1 -26.13 6.82 0.19
CA MET A 1 -26.12 5.90 1.34
C MET A 1 -26.84 6.63 2.44
N GLU A 2 -27.90 6.04 2.98
CA GLU A 2 -28.59 6.59 4.13
C GLU A 2 -27.65 6.50 5.34
N ASN A 3 -27.33 7.64 5.94
CA ASN A 3 -26.47 7.65 7.12
C ASN A 3 -27.29 7.16 8.31
N ARG A 4 -26.88 6.06 8.93
CA ARG A 4 -27.52 5.50 10.13
C ARG A 4 -26.96 6.18 11.38
N ILE A 5 -27.83 6.70 12.22
CA ILE A 5 -27.48 7.48 13.41
C ILE A 5 -27.93 6.73 14.67
N LEU A 6 -27.00 6.51 15.59
CA LEU A 6 -27.31 5.97 16.92
C LEU A 6 -27.46 7.12 17.92
N ILE A 7 -28.63 7.18 18.56
CA ILE A 7 -28.93 8.14 19.62
C ILE A 7 -28.74 7.44 20.96
N VAL A 8 -27.92 8.01 21.83
CA VAL A 8 -27.65 7.49 23.18
C VAL A 8 -28.07 8.56 24.19
N GLU A 9 -29.24 8.38 24.77
CA GLU A 9 -29.88 9.36 25.66
C GLU A 9 -30.76 8.61 26.67
N ASP A 10 -30.63 8.90 27.94
CA ASP A 10 -31.39 8.27 29.02
C ASP A 10 -32.75 8.92 29.30
N ASP A 11 -32.94 10.18 28.83
CA ASP A 11 -34.25 10.85 28.87
C ASP A 11 -35.11 10.38 27.68
N ASP A 12 -36.14 9.58 27.96
CA ASP A 12 -37.05 9.04 26.94
C ASP A 12 -37.74 10.12 26.10
N ALA A 13 -38.04 11.30 26.67
CA ALA A 13 -38.70 12.38 25.94
C ALA A 13 -37.74 13.03 24.94
N VAL A 14 -36.50 13.28 25.33
CA VAL A 14 -35.44 13.83 24.49
C VAL A 14 -35.07 12.84 23.42
N CYS A 15 -34.89 11.57 23.79
CA CYS A 15 -34.57 10.47 22.85
C CYS A 15 -35.62 10.35 21.76
N ARG A 16 -36.93 10.31 22.15
CA ARG A 16 -38.03 10.21 21.20
C ARG A 16 -38.12 11.42 20.28
N LEU A 17 -37.92 12.64 20.82
CA LEU A 17 -37.90 13.87 20.02
C LEU A 17 -36.82 13.83 18.94
N MET A 18 -35.61 13.46 19.31
CA MET A 18 -34.50 13.34 18.35
C MET A 18 -34.75 12.23 17.30
N TYR A 19 -35.25 11.08 17.75
CA TYR A 19 -35.59 9.98 16.87
C TYR A 19 -36.63 10.36 15.81
N GLU A 20 -37.77 10.92 16.24
CA GLU A 20 -38.84 11.35 15.32
C GLU A 20 -38.37 12.42 14.35
N PHE A 21 -37.58 13.37 14.83
CA PHE A 21 -37.03 14.42 13.98
C PHE A 21 -36.06 13.90 12.94
N LEU A 22 -35.11 13.04 13.32
CA LEU A 22 -34.13 12.48 12.39
C LEU A 22 -34.78 11.52 11.38
N SER A 23 -35.72 10.69 11.82
CA SER A 23 -36.49 9.81 10.94
C SER A 23 -37.30 10.60 9.90
N ARG A 24 -37.95 11.70 10.29
CA ARG A 24 -38.65 12.60 9.34
C ARG A 24 -37.73 13.36 8.43
N SER A 25 -36.46 13.53 8.81
CA SER A 25 -35.43 14.19 8.01
C SER A 25 -34.69 13.21 7.03
N GLY A 26 -35.14 11.94 6.98
CA GLY A 26 -34.60 10.93 6.04
C GLY A 26 -33.40 10.18 6.56
N TYR A 27 -33.10 10.21 7.86
CA TYR A 27 -32.06 9.41 8.48
C TYR A 27 -32.63 8.11 9.06
N GLU A 28 -31.88 7.04 8.97
CA GLU A 28 -32.17 5.83 9.74
C GLU A 28 -31.64 6.00 11.16
N ALA A 29 -32.54 6.18 12.13
CA ALA A 29 -32.19 6.40 13.53
C ALA A 29 -32.41 5.13 14.36
N ILE A 30 -31.50 4.85 15.29
CA ILE A 30 -31.57 3.78 16.28
C ILE A 30 -31.33 4.42 17.65
N THR A 31 -31.94 3.89 18.69
CA THR A 31 -31.85 4.45 20.05
C THR A 31 -31.22 3.47 21.03
N ALA A 32 -30.48 3.99 21.99
CA ALA A 32 -30.00 3.30 23.18
C ALA A 32 -30.17 4.21 24.39
N ASN A 33 -30.45 3.66 25.57
CA ASN A 33 -30.61 4.41 26.79
C ASN A 33 -29.42 4.39 27.74
N SER A 34 -28.32 3.75 27.29
CA SER A 34 -27.02 3.70 27.98
C SER A 34 -25.86 3.42 27.02
N ALA A 35 -24.64 3.73 27.46
CA ALA A 35 -23.41 3.40 26.70
C ALA A 35 -23.26 1.89 26.49
N GLU A 36 -23.62 1.08 27.47
CA GLU A 36 -23.54 -0.39 27.41
C GLU A 36 -24.49 -1.00 26.38
N GLU A 37 -25.70 -0.41 26.22
CA GLU A 37 -26.63 -0.80 25.17
C GLU A 37 -26.11 -0.37 23.79
N ALA A 38 -25.62 0.85 23.69
CA ALA A 38 -25.00 1.38 22.47
C ALA A 38 -23.83 0.51 21.98
N GLU A 39 -22.96 0.04 22.87
CA GLU A 39 -21.87 -0.87 22.52
C GLU A 39 -22.34 -2.23 21.95
N LYS A 40 -23.49 -2.73 22.43
CA LYS A 40 -24.09 -3.96 21.89
C LYS A 40 -24.64 -3.75 20.49
N LEU A 41 -25.22 -2.56 20.22
CA LEU A 41 -25.74 -2.18 18.90
C LEU A 41 -24.60 -1.98 17.90
N LEU A 42 -23.51 -1.33 18.28
CA LEU A 42 -22.33 -1.14 17.45
C LEU A 42 -21.69 -2.45 16.95
N LYS A 43 -21.89 -3.55 17.66
CA LYS A 43 -21.41 -4.89 17.23
C LYS A 43 -22.32 -5.56 16.21
N LYS A 44 -23.57 -5.12 16.08
CA LYS A 44 -24.60 -5.79 15.27
C LYS A 44 -25.03 -4.96 14.07
N GLU A 45 -24.95 -3.64 14.20
CA GLU A 45 -25.48 -2.67 13.25
C GLU A 45 -24.36 -1.79 12.70
N GLU A 46 -24.44 -1.46 11.42
CA GLU A 46 -23.55 -0.51 10.80
C GLU A 46 -23.99 0.91 11.15
N ILE A 47 -23.27 1.56 12.03
CA ILE A 47 -23.54 2.93 12.50
C ILE A 47 -22.52 3.88 11.88
N HIS A 48 -22.96 5.07 11.46
CA HIS A 48 -22.12 6.10 10.86
C HIS A 48 -21.86 7.27 11.79
N ILE A 49 -22.88 7.66 12.59
CA ILE A 49 -22.81 8.78 13.53
C ILE A 49 -23.45 8.35 14.85
N ILE A 50 -22.87 8.78 15.95
CA ILE A 50 -23.43 8.66 17.28
C ILE A 50 -23.79 10.06 17.78
N LEU A 51 -25.01 10.22 18.32
CA LEU A 51 -25.39 11.33 19.14
C LEU A 51 -25.47 10.83 20.59
N THR A 52 -24.63 11.32 21.48
CA THR A 52 -24.59 10.82 22.86
C THR A 52 -24.72 11.95 23.86
N ASP A 53 -25.55 11.77 24.90
CA ASP A 53 -25.48 12.64 26.06
C ASP A 53 -24.19 12.36 26.85
N VAL A 54 -23.70 13.40 27.51
CA VAL A 54 -22.59 13.26 28.47
C VAL A 54 -23.07 12.51 29.72
N ARG A 55 -24.26 12.84 30.22
CA ARG A 55 -24.79 12.21 31.40
C ARG A 55 -25.59 10.97 31.02
N LEU A 56 -24.97 9.84 31.14
CA LEU A 56 -25.58 8.54 30.93
C LEU A 56 -25.50 7.70 32.21
N PRO A 57 -26.44 6.80 32.44
CA PRO A 57 -26.32 5.83 33.53
C PRO A 57 -25.17 4.87 33.23
N GLY A 58 -24.37 4.56 34.25
CA GLY A 58 -23.19 3.67 34.09
C GLY A 58 -21.98 4.40 33.53
N THR A 59 -21.60 4.09 32.32
CA THR A 59 -20.47 4.75 31.61
C THR A 59 -20.94 6.09 31.06
N ASP A 60 -20.26 7.18 31.43
CA ASP A 60 -20.56 8.51 30.90
C ASP A 60 -20.23 8.65 29.40
N GLY A 61 -20.90 9.61 28.74
CA GLY A 61 -20.75 9.81 27.28
C GLY A 61 -19.37 10.22 26.81
N MET A 62 -18.54 10.84 27.63
CA MET A 62 -17.16 11.19 27.30
C MET A 62 -16.28 9.95 27.28
N THR A 63 -16.37 9.11 28.30
CA THR A 63 -15.67 7.83 28.39
C THR A 63 -16.11 6.90 27.26
N PHE A 64 -17.42 6.83 26.99
CA PHE A 64 -17.98 6.09 25.87
C PHE A 64 -17.40 6.58 24.54
N THR A 65 -17.39 7.89 24.27
CA THR A 65 -16.81 8.50 23.05
C THR A 65 -15.36 8.07 22.85
N LYS A 66 -14.55 8.19 23.90
CA LYS A 66 -13.13 7.80 23.87
C LYS A 66 -12.93 6.32 23.53
N ASN A 67 -13.76 5.44 24.06
CA ASN A 67 -13.71 4.00 23.80
C ASN A 67 -14.10 3.67 22.37
N VAL A 68 -15.20 4.26 21.90
CA VAL A 68 -15.72 4.07 20.54
C VAL A 68 -14.71 4.54 19.49
N LYS A 69 -14.11 5.72 19.68
CA LYS A 69 -13.12 6.27 18.72
C LYS A 69 -11.84 5.44 18.63
N LYS A 70 -11.51 4.62 19.64
CA LYS A 70 -10.38 3.69 19.59
C LYS A 70 -10.66 2.44 18.76
N GLN A 71 -11.93 2.03 18.68
CA GLN A 71 -12.34 0.76 18.09
C GLN A 71 -13.00 0.91 16.71
N TYR A 72 -13.67 2.05 16.48
CA TYR A 72 -14.50 2.29 15.31
C TYR A 72 -14.12 3.60 14.63
N ASN A 73 -14.15 3.61 13.30
CA ASN A 73 -14.00 4.82 12.50
C ASN A 73 -15.37 5.45 12.21
N LEU A 74 -16.00 6.02 13.22
CA LEU A 74 -17.30 6.70 13.11
C LEU A 74 -17.25 8.07 13.81
N ASP A 75 -18.25 8.90 13.56
CA ASP A 75 -18.32 10.23 14.13
C ASP A 75 -19.21 10.25 15.37
N VAL A 76 -18.80 11.02 16.38
CA VAL A 76 -19.54 11.18 17.63
C VAL A 76 -19.83 12.66 17.85
N ILE A 77 -21.10 12.98 18.01
CA ILE A 77 -21.58 14.31 18.41
C ILE A 77 -22.08 14.19 19.86
N ILE A 78 -21.53 14.98 20.75
CA ILE A 78 -21.86 14.95 22.15
C ILE A 78 -22.95 16.01 22.42
N THR A 79 -24.01 15.67 23.19
CA THR A 79 -25.00 16.61 23.72
C THR A 79 -24.73 16.85 25.20
N THR A 80 -24.79 18.11 25.65
CA THR A 80 -24.46 18.46 27.02
C THR A 80 -25.23 19.67 27.55
N GLY A 81 -25.54 19.69 28.84
CA GLY A 81 -26.04 20.87 29.56
C GLY A 81 -24.93 21.78 30.09
N TYR A 82 -23.66 21.42 29.95
CA TYR A 82 -22.55 22.24 30.41
C TYR A 82 -22.11 23.22 29.33
N SER A 83 -22.08 24.50 29.62
CA SER A 83 -21.79 25.59 28.68
C SER A 83 -20.39 26.20 28.87
N SER A 84 -19.44 25.50 29.46
CA SER A 84 -18.07 26.02 29.62
C SER A 84 -17.19 25.73 28.40
N GLU A 85 -16.37 26.69 28.03
CA GLU A 85 -15.39 26.59 26.96
C GLU A 85 -14.40 25.43 27.19
N TYR A 86 -14.04 25.19 28.44
CA TYR A 86 -13.20 24.09 28.90
C TYR A 86 -13.77 22.71 28.56
N PHE A 87 -15.10 22.58 28.61
CA PHE A 87 -15.79 21.34 28.31
C PHE A 87 -15.77 21.03 26.79
N TYR A 88 -15.81 22.06 25.96
CA TYR A 88 -15.73 21.91 24.52
C TYR A 88 -14.34 21.33 24.11
N GLU A 89 -13.27 21.93 24.63
CA GLU A 89 -11.90 21.46 24.37
C GLU A 89 -11.69 20.00 24.81
N ASP A 90 -12.22 19.65 25.98
CA ASP A 90 -12.10 18.30 26.53
C ASP A 90 -12.87 17.27 25.70
N ALA A 91 -14.08 17.61 25.21
CA ALA A 91 -14.85 16.76 24.32
C ALA A 91 -14.11 16.46 23.00
N ILE A 92 -13.56 17.48 22.35
CA ILE A 92 -12.80 17.35 21.11
C ILE A 92 -11.51 16.53 21.33
N ASN A 93 -10.80 16.78 22.43
CA ASN A 93 -9.59 16.04 22.80
C ASN A 93 -9.87 14.55 23.08
N ASN A 94 -11.08 14.20 23.54
CA ASN A 94 -11.52 12.82 23.70
C ASN A 94 -12.08 12.21 22.40
N GLY A 95 -12.06 12.94 21.28
CA GLY A 95 -12.36 12.44 19.94
C GLY A 95 -13.77 12.73 19.47
N ALA A 96 -14.56 13.59 20.15
CA ALA A 96 -15.83 14.04 19.62
C ALA A 96 -15.63 14.82 18.32
N SER A 97 -16.50 14.57 17.34
CA SER A 97 -16.51 15.27 16.05
C SER A 97 -17.21 16.62 16.15
N ASP A 98 -18.17 16.75 17.05
CA ASP A 98 -18.84 18.02 17.39
C ASP A 98 -19.54 17.93 18.75
N LEU A 99 -20.09 19.08 19.20
CA LEU A 99 -20.80 19.20 20.47
C LEU A 99 -22.04 20.11 20.34
N ILE A 100 -23.13 19.75 21.02
CA ILE A 100 -24.39 20.49 21.04
C ILE A 100 -24.77 20.78 22.48
N PHE A 101 -25.10 22.04 22.77
CA PHE A 101 -25.57 22.43 24.09
C PHE A 101 -27.09 22.23 24.25
N LYS A 102 -27.49 21.66 25.38
CA LYS A 102 -28.92 21.61 25.79
C LYS A 102 -29.39 23.00 26.26
N PRO A 103 -30.59 23.49 25.90
CA PRO A 103 -31.65 22.75 25.21
C PRO A 103 -31.38 22.56 23.71
N ILE A 104 -31.55 21.33 23.22
CA ILE A 104 -31.27 20.95 21.84
C ILE A 104 -32.27 21.66 20.93
N ARG A 105 -31.75 22.51 20.03
CA ARG A 105 -32.52 23.09 18.93
C ARG A 105 -32.41 22.19 17.71
N LEU A 106 -33.53 21.65 17.23
CA LEU A 106 -33.56 20.68 16.16
C LEU A 106 -32.85 21.17 14.85
N ASN A 107 -33.01 22.48 14.55
CA ASN A 107 -32.29 23.07 13.41
C ASN A 107 -30.77 23.09 13.62
N GLU A 108 -30.31 23.34 14.84
CA GLU A 108 -28.88 23.28 15.16
C GLU A 108 -28.35 21.86 15.07
N LEU A 109 -29.08 20.87 15.58
CA LEU A 109 -28.77 19.45 15.46
C LEU A 109 -28.55 19.07 14.00
N MET A 110 -29.47 19.46 13.10
CA MET A 110 -29.30 19.19 11.66
C MET A 110 -28.07 19.84 11.05
N LEU A 111 -27.78 21.08 11.40
CA LEU A 111 -26.61 21.78 10.92
C LEU A 111 -25.32 21.09 11.35
N ARG A 112 -25.25 20.61 12.60
CA ARG A 112 -24.10 19.90 13.14
C ARG A 112 -23.92 18.51 12.47
N ILE A 113 -25.00 17.75 12.34
CA ILE A 113 -24.97 16.46 11.63
C ILE A 113 -24.52 16.65 10.18
N ASN A 114 -25.11 17.59 9.45
CA ASN A 114 -24.75 17.87 8.07
C ASN A 114 -23.28 18.31 7.94
N ARG A 115 -22.77 19.09 8.90
CA ARG A 115 -21.35 19.47 8.93
C ARG A 115 -20.45 18.26 9.06
N VAL A 116 -20.70 17.40 10.02
CA VAL A 116 -19.92 16.19 10.27
C VAL A 116 -19.96 15.25 9.07
N ILE A 117 -21.13 15.01 8.46
CA ILE A 117 -21.28 14.22 7.24
C ILE A 117 -20.45 14.80 6.10
N ARG A 118 -20.50 16.11 5.91
CA ARG A 118 -19.77 16.80 4.85
C ARG A 118 -18.25 16.69 5.06
N GLU A 119 -17.78 16.93 6.27
CA GLU A 119 -16.34 16.78 6.61
C GLU A 119 -15.86 15.37 6.33
N ARG A 120 -16.60 14.36 6.75
CA ARG A 120 -16.28 12.95 6.48
C ARG A 120 -16.26 12.63 4.98
N SER A 121 -17.24 13.13 4.23
CA SER A 121 -17.29 12.92 2.78
C SER A 121 -16.09 13.55 2.06
N LEU A 122 -15.65 14.74 2.48
CA LEU A 122 -14.47 15.41 1.93
C LEU A 122 -13.17 14.65 2.26
N ILE A 123 -13.04 14.13 3.47
CA ILE A 123 -11.90 13.30 3.86
C ILE A 123 -11.83 12.04 2.99
N ASN A 124 -12.95 11.33 2.86
CA ASN A 124 -13.03 10.12 2.04
C ASN A 124 -12.76 10.40 0.54
N GLU A 125 -13.24 11.51 0.02
CA GLU A 125 -12.99 11.93 -1.36
C GLU A 125 -11.50 12.25 -1.57
N ARG A 126 -10.89 12.99 -0.63
CA ARG A 126 -9.45 13.28 -0.66
C ARG A 126 -8.62 12.00 -0.64
N GLU A 127 -8.94 11.05 0.22
CA GLU A 127 -8.23 9.76 0.29
C GLU A 127 -8.36 8.98 -1.02
N ARG A 128 -9.56 8.92 -1.61
CA ARG A 128 -9.79 8.30 -2.92
C ARG A 128 -8.99 8.99 -4.03
N MET A 129 -8.91 10.32 -3.98
CA MET A 129 -8.16 11.09 -4.97
C MET A 129 -6.65 10.84 -4.86
N ILE A 130 -6.12 10.80 -3.63
CA ILE A 130 -4.71 10.43 -3.35
C ILE A 130 -4.40 9.02 -3.85
N GLU A 131 -5.28 8.06 -3.56
CA GLU A 131 -5.10 6.67 -4.03
C GLU A 131 -5.14 6.59 -5.57
N ARG A 132 -6.01 7.38 -6.21
CA ARG A 132 -6.07 7.46 -7.67
C ARG A 132 -4.80 8.07 -8.27
N LEU A 133 -4.27 9.13 -7.66
CA LEU A 133 -2.99 9.74 -8.06
C LEU A 133 -1.81 8.78 -7.88
N LYS A 134 -1.76 8.04 -6.77
CA LYS A 134 -0.76 6.97 -6.56
C LYS A 134 -0.86 5.90 -7.65
N LYS A 135 -2.08 5.53 -8.07
CA LYS A 135 -2.30 4.56 -9.16
C LYS A 135 -1.86 5.09 -10.52
N LEU A 136 -1.89 6.39 -10.75
CA LEU A 136 -1.45 7.03 -11.99
C LEU A 136 0.06 7.29 -12.00
N SER A 137 0.72 7.31 -10.83
CA SER A 137 2.17 7.46 -10.76
C SER A 137 2.87 6.26 -11.38
N ILE A 138 3.83 6.52 -12.25
CA ILE A 138 4.70 5.50 -12.88
C ILE A 138 6.03 5.36 -12.15
N ARG A 139 6.29 6.18 -11.15
CA ARG A 139 7.54 6.18 -10.38
C ARG A 139 7.33 5.74 -8.94
N ASP A 140 8.36 5.12 -8.38
CA ASP A 140 8.45 4.85 -6.94
C ASP A 140 8.78 6.17 -6.20
N PRO A 141 8.02 6.54 -5.16
CA PRO A 141 8.16 7.85 -4.50
C PRO A 141 9.45 8.00 -3.69
N LEU A 142 10.09 6.89 -3.28
CA LEU A 142 11.34 6.93 -2.53
C LEU A 142 12.54 7.02 -3.48
N THR A 143 12.66 6.07 -4.39
CA THR A 143 13.85 5.91 -5.23
C THR A 143 13.79 6.72 -6.52
N GLU A 144 12.61 7.20 -6.92
CA GLU A 144 12.31 7.84 -8.21
C GLU A 144 12.60 6.96 -9.45
N LEU A 145 12.93 5.70 -9.27
CA LEU A 145 12.91 4.72 -10.33
C LEU A 145 11.47 4.48 -10.80
N TYR A 146 11.27 3.85 -11.93
CA TYR A 146 9.94 3.41 -12.31
C TYR A 146 9.43 2.33 -11.33
N ASN A 147 8.12 2.23 -11.16
CA ASN A 147 7.50 1.23 -10.29
C ASN A 147 7.20 -0.07 -11.04
N SER A 148 6.79 -1.12 -10.30
CA SER A 148 6.47 -2.43 -10.88
C SER A 148 5.35 -2.42 -11.91
N ARG A 149 4.37 -1.49 -11.80
CA ARG A 149 3.32 -1.37 -12.80
C ARG A 149 3.87 -0.92 -14.14
N HIS A 150 4.74 0.09 -14.13
CA HIS A 150 5.37 0.57 -15.36
C HIS A 150 6.34 -0.47 -15.92
N PHE A 151 7.00 -1.26 -15.05
CA PHE A 151 7.82 -2.39 -15.45
C PHE A 151 7.07 -3.37 -16.36
N TYR A 152 5.91 -3.86 -15.91
CA TYR A 152 5.16 -4.84 -16.71
C TYR A 152 4.64 -4.28 -18.03
N ALA A 153 4.23 -3.02 -18.06
CA ALA A 153 3.80 -2.36 -19.31
C ALA A 153 4.97 -2.21 -20.27
N GLN A 154 6.11 -1.71 -19.80
CA GLN A 154 7.29 -1.52 -20.64
C GLN A 154 7.89 -2.85 -21.11
N LEU A 155 7.90 -3.88 -20.24
CA LEU A 155 8.41 -5.21 -20.62
C LEU A 155 7.57 -5.82 -21.75
N GLU A 156 6.27 -5.67 -21.75
CA GLU A 156 5.39 -6.13 -22.82
C GLU A 156 5.71 -5.44 -24.15
N ASP A 157 5.91 -4.13 -24.13
CA ASP A 157 6.31 -3.35 -25.30
C ASP A 157 7.68 -3.80 -25.85
N GLU A 158 8.66 -4.03 -24.96
CA GLU A 158 10.02 -4.45 -25.36
C GLU A 158 10.06 -5.90 -25.87
N ILE A 159 9.24 -6.79 -25.32
CA ILE A 159 9.05 -8.15 -25.87
C ILE A 159 8.50 -8.05 -27.29
N GLY A 160 7.45 -7.24 -27.51
CA GLY A 160 6.89 -7.04 -28.84
C GLY A 160 7.90 -6.46 -29.86
N ARG A 161 8.79 -5.57 -29.40
CA ARG A 161 9.91 -5.04 -30.22
C ARG A 161 10.97 -6.11 -30.51
N SER A 162 11.38 -6.86 -29.50
CA SER A 162 12.34 -7.95 -29.61
C SER A 162 11.90 -9.00 -30.63
N GLU A 163 10.63 -9.40 -30.59
CA GLU A 163 10.07 -10.37 -31.54
C GLU A 163 9.99 -9.82 -32.96
N ARG A 164 9.57 -8.56 -33.13
CA ARG A 164 9.40 -7.92 -34.45
C ARG A 164 10.73 -7.72 -35.17
N TYR A 165 11.73 -7.26 -34.43
CA TYR A 165 13.01 -6.86 -35.02
C TYR A 165 14.11 -7.92 -34.82
N VAL A 166 13.81 -9.00 -34.11
CA VAL A 166 14.76 -10.10 -33.80
C VAL A 166 15.98 -9.58 -33.04
N HIS A 167 15.78 -8.61 -32.13
CA HIS A 167 16.84 -8.09 -31.26
C HIS A 167 16.83 -8.83 -29.91
N PRO A 168 18.00 -9.06 -29.29
CA PRO A 168 18.04 -9.65 -27.96
C PRO A 168 17.45 -8.70 -26.94
N LEU A 169 16.81 -9.25 -25.91
CA LEU A 169 16.27 -8.52 -24.77
C LEU A 169 16.69 -9.25 -23.50
N SER A 170 17.25 -8.53 -22.56
CA SER A 170 17.64 -9.11 -21.26
C SER A 170 16.97 -8.40 -20.11
N LEU A 171 16.78 -9.16 -19.04
CA LEU A 171 16.25 -8.70 -17.76
C LEU A 171 17.26 -9.02 -16.67
N ILE A 172 17.54 -8.04 -15.79
CA ILE A 172 18.26 -8.27 -14.54
C ILE A 172 17.27 -8.13 -13.39
N PHE A 173 17.20 -9.12 -12.52
CA PHE A 173 16.49 -9.07 -11.24
C PHE A 173 17.53 -8.93 -10.13
N ILE A 174 17.30 -8.00 -9.19
CA ILE A 174 18.26 -7.62 -8.14
C ILE A 174 17.55 -7.66 -6.81
N ASP A 175 18.20 -8.23 -5.80
CA ASP A 175 17.76 -8.22 -4.41
C ASP A 175 18.92 -7.79 -3.49
N ILE A 176 18.60 -7.06 -2.44
CA ILE A 176 19.57 -6.58 -1.46
C ILE A 176 19.83 -7.67 -0.42
N ASP A 177 21.08 -8.12 -0.31
CA ASP A 177 21.44 -9.16 0.63
C ASP A 177 21.24 -8.67 2.08
N LYS A 178 20.53 -9.48 2.88
CA LYS A 178 20.29 -9.23 4.31
C LYS A 178 19.64 -7.88 4.64
N PHE A 179 18.86 -7.29 3.72
CA PHE A 179 18.24 -5.97 3.92
C PHE A 179 17.38 -5.88 5.17
N LYS A 180 16.64 -6.94 5.50
CA LYS A 180 15.88 -7.01 6.75
C LYS A 180 16.77 -6.79 7.98
N GLY A 181 17.98 -7.37 7.99
CA GLY A 181 18.96 -7.16 9.07
C GLY A 181 19.43 -5.71 9.17
N VAL A 182 19.53 -4.99 8.07
CA VAL A 182 19.82 -3.54 8.06
C VAL A 182 18.68 -2.77 8.75
N ASN A 183 17.43 -3.04 8.36
CA ASN A 183 16.27 -2.41 8.99
C ASN A 183 16.14 -2.72 10.48
N ASP A 184 16.32 -3.99 10.85
CA ASP A 184 16.17 -4.45 12.24
C ASP A 184 17.27 -3.87 13.16
N THR A 185 18.49 -3.66 12.61
CA THR A 185 19.64 -3.17 13.39
C THR A 185 19.71 -1.64 13.43
N TYR A 186 19.44 -0.97 12.32
CA TYR A 186 19.71 0.46 12.14
C TYR A 186 18.44 1.30 11.92
N GLY A 187 17.28 0.66 11.82
CA GLY A 187 15.99 1.30 11.61
C GLY A 187 15.66 1.60 10.14
N HIS A 188 14.37 1.82 9.86
CA HIS A 188 13.85 2.03 8.52
C HIS A 188 14.44 3.24 7.79
N MET A 189 14.82 4.31 8.51
CA MET A 189 15.46 5.47 7.88
C MET A 189 16.78 5.12 7.18
N ILE A 190 17.55 4.20 7.77
CA ILE A 190 18.79 3.73 7.16
C ILE A 190 18.51 2.76 6.01
N GLY A 191 17.48 1.94 6.15
CA GLY A 191 16.97 1.14 5.03
C GLY A 191 16.58 2.00 3.82
N ASP A 192 15.87 3.10 4.03
CA ASP A 192 15.49 4.03 2.98
C ASP A 192 16.72 4.68 2.31
N GLN A 193 17.72 5.09 3.10
CA GLN A 193 18.99 5.60 2.57
C GLN A 193 19.73 4.54 1.74
N THR A 194 19.70 3.29 2.18
CA THR A 194 20.26 2.15 1.42
C THR A 194 19.57 1.98 0.07
N LEU A 195 18.25 2.02 0.04
CA LEU A 195 17.46 1.95 -1.19
C LEU A 195 17.76 3.10 -2.15
N LEU A 196 17.91 4.32 -1.63
CA LEU A 196 18.28 5.51 -2.41
C LEU A 196 19.69 5.37 -3.02
N LEU A 197 20.65 4.91 -2.23
CA LEU A 197 22.02 4.67 -2.70
C LEU A 197 22.04 3.66 -3.85
N ILE A 198 21.38 2.51 -3.68
CA ILE A 198 21.31 1.46 -4.70
C ILE A 198 20.64 1.99 -5.98
N ALA A 199 19.53 2.70 -5.86
CA ALA A 199 18.86 3.30 -7.01
C ALA A 199 19.78 4.27 -7.77
N GLN A 200 20.57 5.05 -7.06
CA GLN A 200 21.58 5.95 -7.66
C GLN A 200 22.67 5.16 -8.39
N LYS A 201 23.22 4.09 -7.78
CA LYS A 201 24.26 3.24 -8.41
C LYS A 201 23.74 2.50 -9.63
N ILE A 202 22.50 2.02 -9.58
CA ILE A 202 21.83 1.46 -10.76
C ILE A 202 21.76 2.50 -11.87
N ARG A 203 21.23 3.72 -11.60
CA ARG A 203 21.09 4.78 -12.62
C ARG A 203 22.39 5.13 -13.32
N VAL A 204 23.48 5.33 -12.58
CA VAL A 204 24.77 5.73 -13.18
C VAL A 204 25.42 4.58 -13.96
N SER A 205 24.94 3.36 -13.74
CA SER A 205 25.41 2.16 -14.43
C SER A 205 24.64 1.85 -15.70
N LEU A 206 23.60 2.61 -16.06
CA LEU A 206 22.72 2.34 -17.19
C LEU A 206 22.96 3.28 -18.36
N ARG A 207 22.66 2.80 -19.59
CA ARG A 207 22.60 3.60 -20.82
C ARG A 207 21.24 4.27 -20.93
N LEU A 208 21.09 5.20 -21.87
CA LEU A 208 19.84 5.95 -22.08
C LEU A 208 18.64 5.05 -22.42
N GLN A 209 18.86 3.93 -23.10
CA GLN A 209 17.82 2.98 -23.50
C GLN A 209 17.47 1.95 -22.42
N ASP A 210 18.36 1.79 -21.44
CA ASP A 210 18.14 0.86 -20.33
C ASP A 210 17.18 1.49 -19.31
N THR A 211 16.29 0.70 -18.74
CA THR A 211 15.31 1.19 -17.76
C THR A 211 15.35 0.41 -16.47
N ALA A 212 15.38 1.13 -15.35
CA ALA A 212 15.41 0.55 -14.01
C ALA A 212 14.10 0.80 -13.25
N TYR A 213 13.74 -0.18 -12.45
CA TYR A 213 12.49 -0.20 -11.69
C TYR A 213 12.75 -0.63 -10.25
N ARG A 214 12.00 -0.07 -9.31
CA ARG A 214 11.82 -0.69 -8.00
C ARG A 214 10.64 -1.64 -8.09
N PHE A 215 10.92 -2.94 -8.01
CA PHE A 215 9.92 -3.97 -8.24
C PHE A 215 9.03 -4.18 -7.01
N ALA A 216 9.64 -4.42 -5.86
CA ALA A 216 8.95 -4.54 -4.57
C ALA A 216 9.98 -4.37 -3.44
N GLY A 217 9.61 -3.74 -2.33
CA GLY A 217 10.44 -3.67 -1.12
C GLY A 217 11.91 -3.34 -1.38
N ASP A 218 12.76 -4.35 -1.31
CA ASP A 218 14.21 -4.35 -1.56
C ASP A 218 14.62 -4.95 -2.92
N GLU A 219 13.66 -5.19 -3.79
CA GLU A 219 13.87 -5.78 -5.10
C GLU A 219 13.85 -4.73 -6.21
N PHE A 220 14.81 -4.84 -7.14
CA PHE A 220 14.92 -3.98 -8.32
C PHE A 220 14.97 -4.83 -9.59
N THR A 221 14.52 -4.25 -10.70
CA THR A 221 14.62 -4.89 -12.02
C THR A 221 15.16 -3.91 -13.05
N ILE A 222 15.83 -4.43 -14.08
CA ILE A 222 16.37 -3.63 -15.17
C ILE A 222 16.01 -4.31 -16.49
N ILE A 223 15.34 -3.57 -17.37
CA ILE A 223 15.09 -4.00 -18.74
C ILE A 223 16.25 -3.47 -19.62
N LEU A 224 16.87 -4.36 -20.37
CA LEU A 224 18.00 -4.09 -21.25
C LEU A 224 17.64 -4.44 -22.69
N PRO A 225 17.07 -3.51 -23.47
CA PRO A 225 16.79 -3.71 -24.88
C PRO A 225 18.08 -3.94 -25.69
N GLU A 226 17.99 -4.69 -26.78
CA GLU A 226 19.09 -4.97 -27.70
C GLU A 226 20.36 -5.51 -27.02
N THR A 227 20.17 -6.28 -25.94
CA THR A 227 21.26 -6.73 -25.07
C THR A 227 21.15 -8.23 -24.81
N THR A 228 22.22 -8.98 -25.12
CA THR A 228 22.33 -10.41 -24.83
C THR A 228 22.60 -10.64 -23.34
N ALA A 229 22.39 -11.87 -22.84
CA ALA A 229 22.70 -12.22 -21.45
C ALA A 229 24.18 -11.96 -21.09
N GLU A 230 25.11 -12.18 -22.02
CA GLU A 230 26.53 -11.88 -21.83
C GLU A 230 26.80 -10.39 -21.66
N ASN A 231 26.16 -9.55 -22.49
CA ASN A 231 26.25 -8.09 -22.35
C ASN A 231 25.55 -7.58 -21.12
N ALA A 232 24.41 -8.18 -20.71
CA ALA A 232 23.72 -7.87 -19.46
C ALA A 232 24.59 -8.18 -18.24
N ARG A 233 25.46 -9.21 -18.32
CA ARG A 233 26.44 -9.52 -17.28
C ARG A 233 27.40 -8.35 -17.04
N PHE A 234 27.90 -7.68 -18.08
CA PHE A 234 28.77 -6.51 -17.92
C PHE A 234 28.04 -5.34 -17.24
N VAL A 235 26.71 -5.20 -17.45
CA VAL A 235 25.91 -4.19 -16.74
C VAL A 235 25.82 -4.54 -15.26
N ALA A 236 25.56 -5.80 -14.94
CA ALA A 236 25.49 -6.27 -13.55
C ALA A 236 26.85 -6.14 -12.83
N ASP A 237 27.97 -6.53 -13.48
CA ASP A 237 29.31 -6.36 -12.95
C ASP A 237 29.65 -4.88 -12.67
N ARG A 238 29.20 -3.97 -13.54
CA ARG A 238 29.37 -2.51 -13.34
C ARG A 238 28.58 -2.00 -12.13
N ILE A 239 27.34 -2.46 -11.96
CA ILE A 239 26.52 -2.11 -10.79
C ILE A 239 27.21 -2.62 -9.52
N GLN A 240 27.66 -3.86 -9.50
CA GLN A 240 28.38 -4.44 -8.36
C GLN A 240 29.67 -3.66 -8.05
N ALA A 241 30.46 -3.30 -9.06
CA ALA A 241 31.66 -2.49 -8.89
C ALA A 241 31.38 -1.09 -8.36
N GLU A 242 30.25 -0.48 -8.73
CA GLU A 242 29.82 0.80 -8.15
C GLU A 242 29.36 0.67 -6.69
N MET A 243 28.72 -0.45 -6.33
CA MET A 243 28.38 -0.74 -4.93
C MET A 243 29.61 -1.00 -4.08
N ASP A 244 30.63 -1.67 -4.63
CA ASP A 244 31.89 -1.98 -3.92
C ASP A 244 32.71 -0.75 -3.54
N LYS A 245 32.50 0.38 -4.22
CA LYS A 245 33.16 1.66 -3.90
C LYS A 245 32.54 2.38 -2.69
N GLU A 246 31.37 1.95 -2.27
CA GLU A 246 30.60 2.64 -1.25
C GLU A 246 30.52 1.83 0.04
N SER A 247 30.64 2.54 1.15
CA SER A 247 30.34 2.03 2.49
C SER A 247 29.25 2.92 3.08
N LEU A 248 28.20 2.35 3.63
CA LEU A 248 27.26 3.12 4.42
C LEU A 248 27.95 3.55 5.71
N VAL A 249 28.10 4.86 5.89
CA VAL A 249 28.65 5.46 7.11
C VAL A 249 27.49 6.01 7.93
N ILE A 250 27.29 5.48 9.16
CA ILE A 250 26.30 6.00 10.10
C ILE A 250 27.03 6.46 11.36
N ARG A 251 26.84 7.72 11.76
CA ARG A 251 27.41 8.31 12.97
C ARG A 251 28.92 8.07 13.07
N ASP A 252 29.66 8.35 11.99
CA ASP A 252 31.11 8.18 11.88
C ASP A 252 31.62 6.72 12.06
N LYS A 253 30.73 5.75 11.96
CA LYS A 253 31.07 4.32 11.92
C LYS A 253 30.67 3.71 10.60
N GLU A 254 31.60 3.01 9.99
CA GLU A 254 31.36 2.20 8.80
C GLU A 254 30.38 1.08 9.15
N ILE A 255 29.26 1.02 8.41
CA ILE A 255 28.30 -0.07 8.51
C ILE A 255 28.75 -1.18 7.55
N ALA A 256 28.26 -2.38 7.81
CA ALA A 256 28.50 -3.54 6.96
C ALA A 256 28.29 -3.21 5.48
N LYS A 257 29.21 -3.68 4.64
CA LYS A 257 29.13 -3.58 3.18
C LYS A 257 27.78 -4.09 2.70
N ILE A 258 27.04 -3.27 1.98
CA ILE A 258 25.79 -3.69 1.32
C ILE A 258 26.15 -4.45 0.05
N THR A 259 25.63 -5.65 -0.09
CA THR A 259 25.84 -6.49 -1.28
C THR A 259 24.52 -6.79 -1.97
N LEU A 260 24.61 -7.15 -3.25
CA LEU A 260 23.48 -7.43 -4.10
C LEU A 260 23.58 -8.84 -4.68
N SER A 261 22.47 -9.54 -4.73
CA SER A 261 22.32 -10.77 -5.52
C SER A 261 21.57 -10.44 -6.80
N MET A 262 22.10 -10.87 -7.95
CA MET A 262 21.54 -10.53 -9.25
C MET A 262 21.31 -11.77 -10.10
N GLY A 263 20.15 -11.83 -10.75
CA GLY A 263 19.79 -12.87 -11.72
C GLY A 263 19.55 -12.27 -13.09
N ILE A 264 20.17 -12.84 -14.11
CA ILE A 264 20.06 -12.39 -15.48
C ILE A 264 19.33 -13.45 -16.32
N ALA A 265 18.33 -13.03 -17.07
CA ALA A 265 17.70 -13.85 -18.09
C ALA A 265 17.68 -13.10 -19.43
N GLU A 266 17.87 -13.83 -20.52
CA GLU A 266 17.66 -13.36 -21.90
C GLU A 266 16.31 -13.88 -22.37
N TYR A 267 15.50 -13.03 -22.97
CA TYR A 267 14.20 -13.38 -23.52
C TYR A 267 14.34 -14.44 -24.60
N GLN A 268 13.45 -15.41 -24.58
CA GLN A 268 13.41 -16.46 -25.58
C GLN A 268 12.13 -16.35 -26.39
N ARG A 269 12.26 -16.46 -27.69
CA ARG A 269 11.12 -16.28 -28.60
C ARG A 269 9.94 -17.18 -28.25
N ASN A 270 8.75 -16.58 -28.22
CA ASN A 270 7.49 -17.20 -27.78
C ASN A 270 7.46 -17.58 -26.28
N GLU A 271 8.32 -17.03 -25.46
CA GLU A 271 8.25 -17.17 -24.01
C GLU A 271 7.18 -16.23 -23.43
N GLU A 272 6.34 -16.72 -22.55
CA GLU A 272 5.39 -15.89 -21.82
C GLU A 272 6.12 -14.89 -20.91
N LYS A 273 5.61 -13.67 -20.84
CA LYS A 273 6.21 -12.57 -20.05
C LYS A 273 6.47 -12.99 -18.60
N GLU A 274 5.51 -13.69 -17.99
CA GLU A 274 5.58 -14.18 -16.61
C GLU A 274 6.69 -15.23 -16.43
N GLN A 275 6.92 -16.08 -17.43
CA GLN A 275 8.00 -17.08 -17.41
C GLN A 275 9.36 -16.41 -17.51
N PHE A 276 9.50 -15.39 -18.37
CA PHE A 276 10.73 -14.62 -18.51
C PHE A 276 11.13 -13.93 -17.20
N VAL A 277 10.17 -13.23 -16.55
CA VAL A 277 10.38 -12.59 -15.23
C VAL A 277 10.73 -13.63 -14.17
N HIS A 278 10.00 -14.73 -14.12
CA HIS A 278 10.24 -15.82 -13.16
C HIS A 278 11.63 -16.44 -13.32
N ARG A 279 12.12 -16.62 -14.54
CA ARG A 279 13.49 -17.13 -14.77
C ARG A 279 14.55 -16.20 -14.20
N ALA A 280 14.41 -14.88 -14.39
CA ALA A 280 15.33 -13.90 -13.83
C ALA A 280 15.29 -13.92 -12.29
N ASP A 281 14.11 -13.99 -11.69
CA ASP A 281 13.89 -14.06 -10.24
C ASP A 281 14.50 -15.34 -9.64
N VAL A 282 14.17 -16.52 -10.17
CA VAL A 282 14.76 -17.80 -9.71
C VAL A 282 16.27 -17.77 -9.81
N THR A 283 16.82 -17.20 -10.88
CA THR A 283 18.27 -17.10 -11.07
C THR A 283 18.90 -16.15 -10.04
N MET A 284 18.26 -15.05 -9.70
CA MET A 284 18.67 -14.17 -8.60
C MET A 284 18.65 -14.90 -7.26
N TYR A 285 17.59 -15.67 -7.00
CA TYR A 285 17.48 -16.44 -5.77
C TYR A 285 18.55 -17.52 -5.64
N GLU A 286 19.00 -18.13 -6.76
CA GLU A 286 20.16 -19.04 -6.77
C GLU A 286 21.45 -18.32 -6.39
N ALA A 287 21.71 -17.10 -6.93
CA ALA A 287 22.83 -16.27 -6.53
C ALA A 287 22.79 -15.98 -5.02
N LYS A 288 21.62 -15.63 -4.48
CA LYS A 288 21.41 -15.39 -3.04
C LYS A 288 21.70 -16.64 -2.18
N LYS A 289 21.29 -17.83 -2.63
CA LYS A 289 21.57 -19.11 -1.94
C LYS A 289 23.05 -19.48 -1.90
N ARG A 290 23.84 -19.07 -2.87
CA ARG A 290 25.31 -19.30 -2.90
C ARG A 290 26.08 -18.46 -1.89
N GLY A 291 25.40 -17.62 -1.12
CA GLY A 291 25.99 -16.77 -0.09
C GLY A 291 25.75 -15.28 -0.31
N GLY A 292 25.07 -14.91 -1.36
CA GLY A 292 24.86 -13.52 -1.79
C GLY A 292 26.09 -12.91 -2.46
N ASN A 293 26.00 -11.61 -2.80
CA ASN A 293 27.04 -10.87 -3.52
C ASN A 293 27.49 -11.57 -4.81
N ASP A 294 26.53 -12.13 -5.55
CA ASP A 294 26.77 -12.98 -6.71
C ASP A 294 25.85 -12.58 -7.87
N ILE A 295 26.30 -12.88 -9.08
CA ILE A 295 25.58 -12.64 -10.32
C ILE A 295 25.44 -13.98 -11.06
N ALA A 296 24.21 -14.44 -11.21
CA ALA A 296 23.89 -15.66 -11.94
C ALA A 296 23.23 -15.35 -13.28
N VAL A 297 23.43 -16.21 -14.26
CA VAL A 297 22.81 -16.12 -15.59
C VAL A 297 21.94 -17.35 -15.81
N SER A 298 20.68 -17.12 -16.18
CA SER A 298 19.74 -18.19 -16.47
C SER A 298 20.15 -18.97 -17.70
N PRO A 299 20.15 -20.31 -17.67
CA PRO A 299 20.35 -21.11 -18.85
C PRO A 299 19.23 -20.85 -19.88
N ARG A 300 19.56 -21.02 -21.17
CA ARG A 300 18.53 -21.03 -22.20
C ARG A 300 17.60 -22.23 -22.00
N LEU A 301 16.29 -22.03 -22.19
CA LEU A 301 15.33 -23.13 -22.17
C LEU A 301 15.68 -24.10 -23.31
N ALA A 302 15.72 -25.38 -23.00
CA ALA A 302 15.91 -26.39 -24.03
C ALA A 302 14.67 -26.36 -24.95
N VAL A 303 14.89 -26.15 -26.25
CA VAL A 303 13.84 -26.30 -27.25
C VAL A 303 13.46 -27.77 -27.30
N ILE A 304 12.42 -28.18 -26.62
CA ILE A 304 11.82 -29.50 -26.81
C ILE A 304 11.13 -29.48 -28.18
N SER A 305 11.85 -29.93 -29.21
CA SER A 305 11.24 -30.19 -30.51
C SER A 305 10.16 -31.24 -30.34
N ASN A 306 8.90 -30.84 -30.25
CA ASN A 306 7.77 -31.74 -30.36
C ASN A 306 7.67 -32.21 -31.84
N LYS A 307 8.54 -33.13 -32.24
CA LYS A 307 8.27 -33.98 -33.39
C LYS A 307 7.22 -35.00 -32.96
N LEU A 308 5.99 -34.74 -33.30
CA LEU A 308 4.94 -35.76 -33.40
C LEU A 308 5.47 -36.82 -34.37
N MET A 309 5.96 -37.94 -33.84
CA MET A 309 6.12 -39.14 -34.61
C MET A 309 4.72 -39.70 -34.86
N VAL A 310 4.22 -39.42 -36.05
CA VAL A 310 3.10 -40.19 -36.60
C VAL A 310 3.73 -41.52 -37.05
N GLU A 311 3.51 -42.56 -36.25
CA GLU A 311 3.82 -43.94 -36.70
C GLU A 311 2.91 -44.27 -37.90
N PRO A 312 3.46 -44.77 -39.01
CA PRO A 312 2.65 -45.26 -40.11
C PRO A 312 1.97 -46.56 -39.69
N ALA A 313 0.64 -46.56 -39.79
CA ALA A 313 -0.17 -47.72 -39.55
C ALA A 313 0.36 -48.89 -40.45
N ALA A 314 0.81 -49.96 -39.79
CA ALA A 314 1.17 -51.21 -40.45
C ALA A 314 -0.07 -51.82 -41.09
N GLY A 315 -0.12 -51.82 -42.41
CA GLY A 315 -1.08 -52.58 -43.19
C GLY A 315 -0.97 -54.08 -42.91
N LYS A 316 -2.12 -54.67 -42.56
CA LYS A 316 -2.26 -56.12 -42.58
C LYS A 316 -2.67 -56.52 -44.00
N SER A 317 -1.83 -57.37 -44.58
CA SER A 317 -2.20 -58.30 -45.64
C SER A 317 -2.98 -59.47 -45.09
#